data_f31f1705fed7f36dca45c56accc228a8
#
_entry.id   f31f1705fed7f36dca45c56accc228a8
#
_cell.length_a   1.000
_cell.length_b   1.000
_cell.length_c   1.000
_cell.angle_alpha   90.00
_cell.angle_beta   90.00
_cell.angle_gamma   90.00
#
_symmetry.space_group_name_H-M   'P 1'
#
loop_
_entity.id
_entity.type
_entity.pdbx_description
1 polymer ?
#
loop_
_entity_poly.entity_id
_entity_poly.type
_entity_poly.pdbx_seq_one_letter_code
_entity_poly.pdbx_strand_id
1 'polypeptide(L)'
;MNQTTDYKSIAEEYAHRIWNKKDMSVIDDLLHPKIVIHSLLGDYQGTEPMKKVVEAWLNAFPDLVVKNNSVICEQDLVVIQWQAQGTHLWEFKGIQATGLPVAYEGVTIYKICTSKIIEYWAYLDMQHLLHQIKKS
;
A
#
# COMPACT_ATOMS: atom_id res chain seq x y z
N MET A 1 5.59 -26.23 -11.53
CA MET A 1 5.03 -24.91 -11.27
C MET A 1 5.98 -24.09 -10.42
N ASN A 2 6.14 -22.84 -10.76
CA ASN A 2 7.06 -21.96 -10.05
C ASN A 2 6.28 -21.08 -9.08
N GLN A 3 6.28 -21.47 -7.80
CA GLN A 3 5.54 -20.71 -6.77
C GLN A 3 6.10 -19.31 -6.58
N THR A 4 7.40 -19.13 -6.78
CA THR A 4 8.02 -17.81 -6.68
C THR A 4 7.39 -16.82 -7.65
N THR A 5 7.16 -17.29 -8.90
CA THR A 5 6.50 -16.46 -9.91
C THR A 5 5.08 -16.15 -9.50
N ASP A 6 4.36 -17.15 -8.98
CA ASP A 6 2.98 -16.94 -8.55
C ASP A 6 2.90 -15.94 -7.40
N TYR A 7 3.83 -16.01 -6.47
CA TYR A 7 3.85 -15.08 -5.34
C TYR A 7 4.09 -13.64 -5.78
N LYS A 8 5.05 -13.45 -6.70
CA LYS A 8 5.27 -12.12 -7.27
C LYS A 8 4.02 -11.58 -7.93
N SER A 9 3.37 -12.43 -8.72
CA SER A 9 2.16 -12.02 -9.43
C SER A 9 1.06 -11.63 -8.47
N ILE A 10 0.89 -12.36 -7.38
CA ILE A 10 -0.14 -12.06 -6.38
C ILE A 10 0.12 -10.68 -5.76
N ALA A 11 1.37 -10.43 -5.34
CA ALA A 11 1.71 -9.15 -4.72
C ALA A 11 1.56 -7.99 -5.71
N GLU A 12 2.01 -8.19 -6.96
CA GLU A 12 1.91 -7.16 -7.98
C GLU A 12 0.47 -6.88 -8.35
N GLU A 13 -0.33 -7.93 -8.48
CA GLU A 13 -1.74 -7.76 -8.78
C GLU A 13 -2.45 -7.00 -7.68
N TYR A 14 -2.19 -7.35 -6.41
CA TYR A 14 -2.79 -6.64 -5.30
C TYR A 14 -2.41 -5.16 -5.33
N ALA A 15 -1.11 -4.87 -5.43
CA ALA A 15 -0.64 -3.49 -5.40
C ALA A 15 -1.24 -2.66 -6.54
N HIS A 16 -1.28 -3.22 -7.74
CA HIS A 16 -1.81 -2.51 -8.90
C HIS A 16 -3.32 -2.25 -8.76
N ARG A 17 -4.05 -3.28 -8.39
CA ARG A 17 -5.52 -3.16 -8.28
C ARG A 17 -5.92 -2.19 -7.17
N ILE A 18 -5.22 -2.24 -6.02
CA ILE A 18 -5.63 -1.39 -4.90
C ILE A 18 -5.19 0.07 -5.10
N TRP A 19 -3.96 0.29 -5.50
CA TRP A 19 -3.42 1.65 -5.53
C TRP A 19 -3.69 2.39 -6.85
N ASN A 20 -3.61 1.71 -7.99
CA ASN A 20 -3.78 2.35 -9.28
C ASN A 20 -5.21 2.24 -9.80
N LYS A 21 -5.83 1.09 -9.63
CA LYS A 21 -7.21 0.91 -10.07
C LYS A 21 -8.23 1.28 -9.00
N LYS A 22 -7.81 1.49 -7.76
CA LYS A 22 -8.66 1.82 -6.63
C LYS A 22 -9.76 0.77 -6.45
N ASP A 23 -9.43 -0.49 -6.72
CA ASP A 23 -10.37 -1.61 -6.66
C ASP A 23 -10.35 -2.23 -5.28
N MET A 24 -11.25 -1.80 -4.43
CA MET A 24 -11.30 -2.28 -3.05
C MET A 24 -11.62 -3.76 -2.93
N SER A 25 -12.24 -4.34 -3.96
CA SER A 25 -12.59 -5.76 -3.93
C SER A 25 -11.37 -6.66 -3.88
N VAL A 26 -10.19 -6.17 -4.30
CA VAL A 26 -8.99 -6.98 -4.26
C VAL A 26 -8.59 -7.34 -2.83
N ILE A 27 -9.00 -6.55 -1.85
CA ILE A 27 -8.71 -6.85 -0.44
C ILE A 27 -9.34 -8.19 -0.07
N ASP A 28 -10.61 -8.39 -0.40
CA ASP A 28 -11.25 -9.67 -0.11
C ASP A 28 -10.75 -10.80 -1.01
N ASP A 29 -10.35 -10.46 -2.24
CA ASP A 29 -9.87 -11.47 -3.20
C ASP A 29 -8.51 -12.04 -2.83
N LEU A 30 -7.57 -11.19 -2.43
CA LEU A 30 -6.18 -11.61 -2.31
C LEU A 30 -5.62 -11.56 -0.89
N LEU A 31 -6.31 -10.94 0.06
CA LEU A 31 -5.85 -10.91 1.45
C LEU A 31 -6.58 -11.96 2.28
N HIS A 32 -5.81 -12.62 3.14
CA HIS A 32 -6.39 -13.55 4.09
C HIS A 32 -7.32 -12.79 5.05
N PRO A 33 -8.46 -13.38 5.45
CA PRO A 33 -9.38 -12.68 6.35
C PRO A 33 -8.76 -12.23 7.68
N LYS A 34 -7.68 -12.89 8.09
CA LYS A 34 -6.99 -12.56 9.34
C LYS A 34 -5.62 -11.91 9.09
N ILE A 35 -5.48 -11.25 7.95
CA ILE A 35 -4.19 -10.63 7.60
C ILE A 35 -3.68 -9.75 8.75
N VAL A 36 -2.37 -9.82 8.99
CA VAL A 36 -1.69 -8.98 9.97
C VAL A 36 -1.09 -7.79 9.24
N ILE A 37 -1.38 -6.60 9.70
CA ILE A 37 -1.05 -5.36 9.00
C ILE A 37 -0.11 -4.51 9.85
N HIS A 38 1.05 -4.17 9.29
CA HIS A 38 1.99 -3.24 9.92
C HIS A 38 2.11 -2.03 9.01
N SER A 39 1.29 -1.03 9.27
CA SER A 39 1.24 0.16 8.41
C SER A 39 1.73 1.39 9.17
N LEU A 40 1.96 2.45 8.42
CA LEU A 40 2.36 3.72 9.03
C LEU A 40 1.20 4.41 9.73
N LEU A 41 -0.01 3.89 9.55
CA LEU A 41 -1.19 4.41 10.23
C LEU A 41 -1.59 3.53 11.41
N GLY A 42 -0.79 2.50 11.72
CA GLY A 42 -1.02 1.62 12.86
C GLY A 42 -0.93 0.15 12.49
N ASP A 43 -0.91 -0.68 13.51
CA ASP A 43 -0.90 -2.14 13.36
C ASP A 43 -2.31 -2.66 13.57
N TYR A 44 -2.77 -3.52 12.67
CA TYR A 44 -4.14 -4.03 12.71
C TYR A 44 -4.18 -5.48 12.28
N GLN A 45 -5.33 -6.10 12.44
CA GLN A 45 -5.56 -7.46 11.96
C GLN A 45 -6.93 -7.53 11.30
N GLY A 46 -6.98 -8.16 10.13
CA GLY A 46 -8.24 -8.38 9.42
C GLY A 46 -8.43 -7.47 8.22
N THR A 47 -9.37 -7.87 7.35
CA THR A 47 -9.61 -7.13 6.10
C THR A 47 -10.37 -5.83 6.33
N GLU A 48 -11.24 -5.75 7.34
CA GLU A 48 -11.97 -4.51 7.56
C GLU A 48 -11.07 -3.35 7.99
N PRO A 49 -10.14 -3.54 8.95
CA PRO A 49 -9.17 -2.48 9.23
C PRO A 49 -8.29 -2.14 8.04
N MET A 50 -7.95 -3.15 7.20
CA MET A 50 -7.15 -2.89 6.01
C MET A 50 -7.87 -1.96 5.05
N LYS A 51 -9.17 -2.14 4.88
CA LYS A 51 -9.95 -1.25 4.03
C LYS A 51 -9.89 0.18 4.52
N LYS A 52 -9.91 0.37 5.83
CA LYS A 52 -9.83 1.71 6.42
C LYS A 52 -8.45 2.33 6.21
N VAL A 53 -7.39 1.52 6.32
CA VAL A 53 -6.04 2.01 6.05
C VAL A 53 -5.93 2.48 4.59
N VAL A 54 -6.41 1.67 3.66
CA VAL A 54 -6.37 2.03 2.24
C VAL A 54 -7.22 3.28 1.98
N GLU A 55 -8.42 3.34 2.57
CA GLU A 55 -9.28 4.50 2.36
C GLU A 55 -8.63 5.79 2.84
N ALA A 56 -7.89 5.74 3.96
CA ALA A 56 -7.21 6.92 4.46
C ALA A 56 -6.23 7.48 3.42
N TRP A 57 -5.49 6.59 2.77
CA TRP A 57 -4.56 7.00 1.73
C TRP A 57 -5.27 7.50 0.47
N LEU A 58 -6.28 6.76 0.00
CA LEU A 58 -6.96 7.09 -1.25
C LEU A 58 -7.88 8.30 -1.11
N ASN A 59 -8.42 8.55 0.08
CA ASN A 59 -9.18 9.78 0.30
C ASN A 59 -8.27 10.99 0.29
N ALA A 60 -7.11 10.88 0.94
CA ALA A 60 -6.17 12.00 1.00
C ALA A 60 -5.54 12.27 -0.36
N PHE A 61 -5.26 11.22 -1.13
CA PHE A 61 -4.60 11.33 -2.44
C PHE A 61 -5.40 10.54 -3.47
N PRO A 62 -6.56 11.05 -3.90
CA PRO A 62 -7.45 10.28 -4.78
C PRO A 62 -6.88 10.02 -6.17
N ASP A 63 -5.90 10.81 -6.59
CA ASP A 63 -5.22 10.62 -7.87
C ASP A 63 -3.92 9.86 -7.73
N LEU A 64 -3.74 9.13 -6.64
CA LEU A 64 -2.51 8.39 -6.37
C LEU A 64 -2.16 7.43 -7.50
N VAL A 65 -0.89 7.46 -7.91
CA VAL A 65 -0.34 6.52 -8.89
C VAL A 65 0.92 5.93 -8.26
N VAL A 66 1.02 4.60 -8.28
CA VAL A 66 2.15 3.89 -7.70
C VAL A 66 2.84 3.10 -8.79
N LYS A 67 4.16 3.26 -8.88
CA LYS A 67 4.98 2.52 -9.82
C LYS A 67 5.92 1.61 -9.03
N ASN A 68 5.93 0.34 -9.39
CA ASN A 68 6.85 -0.63 -8.77
C ASN A 68 8.19 -0.53 -9.49
N ASN A 69 9.24 -0.27 -8.73
CA ASN A 69 10.60 -0.18 -9.29
C ASN A 69 11.32 -1.52 -9.24
N SER A 70 11.11 -2.29 -8.17
CA SER A 70 11.75 -3.60 -8.00
C SER A 70 10.78 -4.53 -7.31
N VAL A 71 10.75 -5.79 -7.76
CA VAL A 71 9.94 -6.83 -7.14
C VAL A 71 10.85 -8.03 -6.90
N ILE A 72 11.05 -8.39 -5.64
CA ILE A 72 11.96 -9.43 -5.25
C ILE A 72 11.20 -10.45 -4.42
N CYS A 73 11.38 -11.73 -4.73
CA CYS A 73 10.73 -12.80 -3.99
C CYS A 73 11.77 -13.75 -3.45
N GLU A 74 11.66 -14.06 -2.18
CA GLU A 74 12.47 -15.11 -1.56
C GLU A 74 11.55 -15.91 -0.65
N GLN A 75 11.42 -17.21 -0.94
CA GLN A 75 10.52 -18.10 -0.22
C GLN A 75 9.10 -17.54 -0.22
N ASP A 76 8.52 -17.27 0.94
CA ASP A 76 7.13 -16.79 1.04
C ASP A 76 7.02 -15.27 1.16
N LEU A 77 8.12 -14.55 0.97
CA LEU A 77 8.14 -13.10 1.07
C LEU A 77 8.35 -12.45 -0.29
N VAL A 78 7.54 -11.44 -0.58
CA VAL A 78 7.72 -10.62 -1.76
C VAL A 78 7.96 -9.20 -1.31
N VAL A 79 9.05 -8.59 -1.80
CA VAL A 79 9.43 -7.24 -1.46
C VAL A 79 9.23 -6.37 -2.69
N ILE A 80 8.44 -5.32 -2.57
CA ILE A 80 8.22 -4.38 -3.65
C ILE A 80 8.77 -3.02 -3.24
N GLN A 81 9.72 -2.52 -3.99
CA GLN A 81 10.20 -1.16 -3.86
C GLN A 81 9.42 -0.31 -4.87
N TRP A 82 8.78 0.75 -4.38
CA TRP A 82 7.84 1.50 -5.20
C TRP A 82 8.02 3.00 -5.00
N GLN A 83 7.46 3.76 -5.93
CA GLN A 83 7.36 5.21 -5.81
C GLN A 83 5.93 5.63 -6.13
N ALA A 84 5.50 6.70 -5.51
CA ALA A 84 4.12 7.16 -5.61
C ALA A 84 4.07 8.66 -5.80
N GLN A 85 3.01 9.12 -6.45
CA GLN A 85 2.75 10.55 -6.57
C GLN A 85 1.25 10.79 -6.57
N GLY A 86 0.86 11.97 -6.13
CA GLY A 86 -0.54 12.34 -6.07
C GLY A 86 -0.68 13.78 -5.61
N THR A 87 -1.91 14.16 -5.28
CA THR A 87 -2.25 15.52 -4.85
C THR A 87 -3.01 15.43 -3.54
N HIS A 88 -2.64 16.27 -2.56
CA HIS A 88 -3.26 16.27 -1.23
C HIS A 88 -4.62 16.98 -1.31
N LEU A 89 -5.68 16.20 -1.44
CA LEU A 89 -7.03 16.74 -1.69
C LEU A 89 -8.02 16.48 -0.56
N TRP A 90 -7.58 15.82 0.52
CA TRP A 90 -8.41 15.54 1.68
C TRP A 90 -7.52 15.51 2.92
N GLU A 91 -8.12 15.60 4.08
CA GLU A 91 -7.38 15.58 5.33
C GLU A 91 -6.50 14.34 5.45
N PHE A 92 -5.25 14.52 5.90
CA PHE A 92 -4.32 13.42 6.12
C PHE A 92 -3.53 13.69 7.39
N LYS A 93 -3.64 12.79 8.36
CA LYS A 93 -2.97 12.87 9.66
C LYS A 93 -3.16 14.24 10.32
N GLY A 94 -4.38 14.75 10.26
CA GLY A 94 -4.73 16.02 10.88
C GLY A 94 -4.43 17.25 10.06
N ILE A 95 -3.86 17.09 8.87
CA ILE A 95 -3.57 18.22 7.99
C ILE A 95 -4.66 18.33 6.95
N GLN A 96 -5.33 19.48 6.92
CA GLN A 96 -6.41 19.72 5.96
C GLN A 96 -5.87 19.79 4.54
N ALA A 97 -6.72 19.50 3.57
CA ALA A 97 -6.34 19.47 2.15
C ALA A 97 -5.59 20.74 1.76
N THR A 98 -4.41 20.60 1.18
CA THR A 98 -3.59 21.73 0.75
C THR A 98 -3.62 21.92 -0.75
N GLY A 99 -4.02 20.90 -1.53
CA GLY A 99 -3.94 20.94 -2.97
C GLY A 99 -2.52 20.80 -3.51
N LEU A 100 -1.56 20.50 -2.65
CA LEU A 100 -0.15 20.41 -3.05
C LEU A 100 0.15 19.04 -3.62
N PRO A 101 1.04 18.98 -4.63
CA PRO A 101 1.50 17.69 -5.14
C PRO A 101 2.46 17.03 -4.15
N VAL A 102 2.46 15.70 -4.13
CA VAL A 102 3.39 14.93 -3.31
C VAL A 102 4.04 13.86 -4.17
N ALA A 103 5.28 13.53 -3.82
CA ALA A 103 5.99 12.41 -4.41
C ALA A 103 6.78 11.74 -3.30
N TYR A 104 6.64 10.43 -3.19
CA TYR A 104 7.31 9.70 -2.14
C TYR A 104 7.56 8.27 -2.58
N GLU A 105 8.42 7.58 -1.85
CA GLU A 105 8.78 6.21 -2.18
C GLU A 105 8.80 5.37 -0.92
N GLY A 106 8.74 4.08 -1.12
CA GLY A 106 8.74 3.18 0.00
C GLY A 106 9.00 1.76 -0.42
N VAL A 107 8.86 0.88 0.57
CA VAL A 107 9.04 -0.56 0.40
C VAL A 107 7.90 -1.24 1.14
N THR A 108 7.29 -2.22 0.48
CA THR A 108 6.27 -3.04 1.11
C THR A 108 6.71 -4.49 1.03
N ILE A 109 6.57 -5.20 2.13
CA ILE A 109 6.90 -6.62 2.20
C ILE A 109 5.59 -7.37 2.39
N TYR A 110 5.36 -8.38 1.55
CA TYR A 110 4.15 -9.21 1.61
C TYR A 110 4.55 -10.64 1.95
N LYS A 111 3.90 -11.23 2.94
CA LYS A 111 4.06 -12.65 3.24
C LYS A 111 2.84 -13.37 2.68
N ILE A 112 3.08 -14.40 1.87
CA ILE A 112 2.02 -15.05 1.12
C ILE A 112 1.97 -16.53 1.48
N CYS A 113 0.76 -17.05 1.65
CA CYS A 113 0.54 -18.46 1.92
C CYS A 113 -0.69 -18.90 1.15
N THR A 114 -0.55 -19.94 0.36
CA THR A 114 -1.65 -20.55 -0.38
C THR A 114 -2.49 -19.52 -1.13
N SER A 115 -1.83 -18.71 -1.95
CA SER A 115 -2.47 -17.71 -2.82
C SER A 115 -3.07 -16.52 -2.10
N LYS A 116 -2.83 -16.36 -0.79
CA LYS A 116 -3.35 -15.22 -0.04
C LYS A 116 -2.21 -14.49 0.66
N ILE A 117 -2.32 -13.17 0.72
CA ILE A 117 -1.39 -12.36 1.49
C ILE A 117 -1.84 -12.45 2.95
N ILE A 118 -0.96 -12.95 3.82
CA ILE A 118 -1.31 -13.20 5.23
C ILE A 118 -0.72 -12.17 6.18
N GLU A 119 0.28 -11.43 5.73
CA GLU A 119 0.90 -10.39 6.56
C GLU A 119 1.60 -9.41 5.65
N TYR A 120 1.61 -8.13 6.02
CA TYR A 120 2.38 -7.18 5.24
C TYR A 120 2.94 -6.06 6.12
N TRP A 121 4.05 -5.50 5.66
CA TRP A 121 4.77 -4.40 6.29
C TRP A 121 4.97 -3.31 5.26
N ALA A 122 4.58 -2.09 5.59
CA ALA A 122 4.77 -0.94 4.71
C ALA A 122 5.73 0.04 5.37
N TYR A 123 6.73 0.46 4.62
CA TYR A 123 7.74 1.41 5.09
C TYR A 123 7.86 2.55 4.09
N LEU A 124 7.83 3.76 4.61
CA LEU A 124 8.13 4.94 3.81
C LEU A 124 8.56 6.05 4.75
N ASP A 125 9.16 7.09 4.22
CA ASP A 125 9.57 8.24 5.02
C ASP A 125 8.35 9.16 5.19
N MET A 126 7.60 8.93 6.27
CA MET A 126 6.40 9.71 6.55
C MET A 126 6.73 11.17 6.80
N GLN A 127 7.87 11.44 7.42
CA GLN A 127 8.27 12.82 7.70
C GLN A 127 8.49 13.58 6.39
N HIS A 128 9.13 12.93 5.42
CA HIS A 128 9.34 13.55 4.11
C HIS A 128 8.00 13.85 3.42
N LEU A 129 7.06 12.91 3.49
CA LEU A 129 5.73 13.12 2.91
C LEU A 129 5.01 14.27 3.59
N LEU A 130 4.99 14.28 4.92
CA LEU A 130 4.28 15.32 5.67
C LEU A 130 4.91 16.70 5.45
N HIS A 131 6.23 16.74 5.27
CA HIS A 131 6.92 18.01 4.99
C HIS A 131 6.41 18.64 3.68
N GLN A 132 6.08 17.81 2.69
CA GLN A 132 5.60 18.31 1.42
C GLN A 132 4.24 18.97 1.53
N ILE A 133 3.37 18.48 2.41
CA ILE A 133 2.01 19.03 2.55
C ILE A 133 1.90 20.04 3.67
N LYS A 134 2.94 20.21 4.49
CA LYS A 134 2.94 21.23 5.53
C LYS A 134 3.46 22.57 5.04
N LYS A 135 3.93 22.64 3.83
CA LYS A 135 4.40 23.89 3.28
C LYS A 135 3.25 24.86 3.12
N SER A 136 3.48 26.05 3.46
CA SER A 136 2.49 27.10 3.30
C SER A 136 3.10 28.32 2.63
#